data_7faffef704f53c60209d3a9f02f1f019
#
_entry.id   7faffef704f53c60209d3a9f02f1f019
#
_cell.length_a   1.000
_cell.length_b   1.000
_cell.length_c   1.000
_cell.angle_alpha   90.00
_cell.angle_beta   90.00
_cell.angle_gamma   90.00
#
_symmetry.space_group_name_H-M   'P 1'
#
loop_
_entity.id
_entity.type
_entity.pdbx_description
1 polymer ?
#
loop_
_entity_poly.entity_id
_entity_poly.type
_entity_poly.pdbx_seq_one_letter_code
_entity_poly.pdbx_strand_id
1 'polypeptide(L)'
;MKKSSFLLISMVFLSVSSISMSEVTEYLQCSFKENSIEKNFYWSIGSDNKIQRWVSGEPNSVINSLVMNDEKNIAWNEIGNPMGIFVLDKKTMRQSGTLLSSENKILDRWVSKCKYLDEDQFLKME
;
A
#
# COMPACT_ATOMS: atom_id res chain seq x y z
N MET A 1 -22.52 38.97 -19.35
CA MET A 1 -21.35 38.55 -20.09
C MET A 1 -20.13 38.32 -19.21
N LYS A 2 -19.80 39.26 -18.34
CA LYS A 2 -18.69 39.04 -17.38
C LYS A 2 -18.92 37.88 -16.43
N LYS A 3 -20.18 37.58 -16.12
CA LYS A 3 -20.56 36.45 -15.23
C LYS A 3 -20.26 35.09 -15.83
N SER A 4 -20.43 34.94 -17.14
CA SER A 4 -20.15 33.63 -17.78
C SER A 4 -18.66 33.31 -17.84
N SER A 5 -17.81 34.29 -18.05
CA SER A 5 -16.37 34.08 -18.01
C SER A 5 -15.89 33.68 -16.62
N PHE A 6 -16.51 34.26 -15.60
CA PHE A 6 -16.20 33.96 -14.23
C PHE A 6 -16.54 32.52 -13.86
N LEU A 7 -17.70 32.05 -14.32
CA LEU A 7 -18.15 30.68 -14.09
C LEU A 7 -17.24 29.66 -14.77
N LEU A 8 -16.77 29.94 -15.96
CA LEU A 8 -15.82 29.07 -16.68
C LEU A 8 -14.51 28.87 -15.92
N ILE A 9 -13.98 29.94 -15.36
CA ILE A 9 -12.75 29.87 -14.56
C ILE A 9 -12.93 29.00 -13.31
N SER A 10 -14.08 29.12 -12.65
CA SER A 10 -14.40 28.30 -11.48
C SER A 10 -14.48 26.81 -11.83
N MET A 11 -15.09 26.45 -12.95
CA MET A 11 -15.20 25.08 -13.38
C MET A 11 -13.84 24.45 -13.71
N VAL A 12 -12.95 25.18 -14.34
CA VAL A 12 -11.60 24.71 -14.65
C VAL A 12 -10.82 24.44 -13.36
N PHE A 13 -10.95 25.31 -12.37
CA PHE A 13 -10.31 25.13 -11.08
C PHE A 13 -10.78 23.85 -10.36
N LEU A 14 -12.09 23.61 -10.34
CA LEU A 14 -12.67 22.40 -9.74
C LEU A 14 -12.20 21.13 -10.45
N SER A 15 -12.07 21.15 -11.77
CA SER A 15 -11.56 20.02 -12.55
C SER A 15 -10.14 19.66 -12.17
N VAL A 16 -9.29 20.66 -11.98
CA VAL A 16 -7.88 20.43 -11.60
C VAL A 16 -7.79 19.84 -10.20
N SER A 17 -8.58 20.32 -9.24
CA SER A 17 -8.54 19.79 -7.87
C SER A 17 -9.07 18.36 -7.75
N SER A 18 -9.98 17.93 -8.63
CA SER A 18 -10.51 16.56 -8.59
C SER A 18 -9.58 15.51 -9.20
N ILE A 19 -8.61 15.90 -10.03
CA ILE A 19 -7.66 14.98 -10.68
C ILE A 19 -6.50 14.59 -9.77
N SER A 20 -6.19 15.38 -8.75
CA SER A 20 -4.95 15.25 -7.99
C SER A 20 -4.97 14.23 -6.85
N MET A 21 -6.11 13.57 -6.57
CA MET A 21 -6.23 12.69 -5.40
C MET A 21 -6.75 11.30 -5.78
N SER A 22 -5.89 10.29 -5.66
CA SER A 22 -6.33 8.90 -5.66
C SER A 22 -6.79 8.51 -4.26
N GLU A 23 -7.93 7.81 -4.17
CA GLU A 23 -8.47 7.35 -2.90
C GLU A 23 -7.78 6.06 -2.46
N VAL A 24 -7.54 5.95 -1.16
CA VAL A 24 -7.14 4.69 -0.56
C VAL A 24 -8.40 3.84 -0.37
N THR A 25 -8.37 2.64 -0.88
CA THR A 25 -9.52 1.73 -0.85
C THR A 25 -9.40 0.64 0.20
N GLU A 26 -8.19 0.24 0.54
CA GLU A 26 -7.95 -0.85 1.47
C GLU A 26 -6.75 -0.55 2.36
N TYR A 27 -6.83 -1.01 3.62
CA TYR A 27 -5.73 -0.97 4.57
C TYR A 27 -5.44 -2.37 5.06
N LEU A 28 -4.16 -2.72 5.16
CA LEU A 28 -3.72 -4.07 5.50
C LEU A 28 -2.70 -4.01 6.63
N GLN A 29 -2.88 -4.88 7.63
CA GLN A 29 -1.90 -5.10 8.68
C GLN A 29 -1.41 -6.54 8.59
N CYS A 30 -0.10 -6.73 8.56
CA CYS A 30 0.53 -8.04 8.56
C CYS A 30 1.48 -8.16 9.75
N SER A 31 1.40 -9.26 10.48
CA SER A 31 2.16 -9.48 11.70
C SER A 31 2.94 -10.77 11.64
N PHE A 32 4.15 -10.77 12.13
CA PHE A 32 4.95 -11.98 12.33
C PHE A 32 5.78 -11.86 13.61
N LYS A 33 6.24 -13.00 14.11
CA LYS A 33 7.08 -13.03 15.30
C LYS A 33 8.52 -13.32 14.92
N GLU A 34 9.43 -12.53 15.45
CA GLU A 34 10.86 -12.73 15.34
C GLU A 34 11.44 -12.71 16.77
N ASN A 35 12.07 -13.80 17.18
CA ASN A 35 12.62 -13.96 18.54
C ASN A 35 11.58 -13.65 19.63
N SER A 36 10.35 -14.14 19.48
CA SER A 36 9.22 -13.92 20.38
C SER A 36 8.71 -12.47 20.43
N ILE A 37 9.23 -11.59 19.59
CA ILE A 37 8.77 -10.20 19.44
C ILE A 37 7.85 -10.11 18.25
N GLU A 38 6.64 -9.60 18.45
CA GLU A 38 5.70 -9.37 17.37
C GLU A 38 6.07 -8.11 16.61
N LYS A 39 6.16 -8.24 15.29
CA LYS A 39 6.40 -7.12 14.38
C LYS A 39 5.21 -6.95 13.47
N ASN A 40 4.80 -5.70 13.26
CA ASN A 40 3.65 -5.35 12.44
C ASN A 40 4.08 -4.49 11.26
N PHE A 41 3.55 -4.82 10.10
CA PHE A 41 3.70 -4.01 8.90
C PHE A 41 2.33 -3.57 8.41
N TYR A 42 2.27 -2.38 7.88
CA TYR A 42 1.03 -1.77 7.43
C TYR A 42 1.17 -1.29 6.00
N TRP A 43 0.13 -1.50 5.21
CA TRP A 43 0.06 -1.02 3.83
C TRP A 43 -1.29 -0.37 3.56
N SER A 44 -1.28 0.65 2.70
CA SER A 44 -2.49 1.21 2.12
C SER A 44 -2.49 0.94 0.62
N ILE A 45 -3.65 0.55 0.10
CA ILE A 45 -3.84 0.22 -1.31
C ILE A 45 -4.79 1.25 -1.89
N GLY A 46 -4.36 1.93 -2.95
CA GLY A 46 -5.14 2.95 -3.62
C GLY A 46 -5.98 2.41 -4.77
N SER A 47 -6.97 3.18 -5.19
CA SER A 47 -7.84 2.85 -6.32
C SER A 47 -7.09 2.80 -7.66
N ASP A 48 -5.90 3.36 -7.72
CA ASP A 48 -5.01 3.39 -8.88
C ASP A 48 -4.04 2.21 -8.93
N ASN A 49 -4.27 1.15 -8.13
CA ASN A 49 -3.38 0.00 -7.98
C ASN A 49 -1.98 0.36 -7.47
N LYS A 50 -1.89 1.40 -6.65
CA LYS A 50 -0.67 1.76 -5.93
C LYS A 50 -0.75 1.23 -4.51
N ILE A 51 0.39 0.81 -3.99
CA ILE A 51 0.52 0.36 -2.60
C ILE A 51 1.64 1.13 -1.91
N GLN A 52 1.38 1.54 -0.68
CA GLN A 52 2.35 2.26 0.12
C GLN A 52 2.50 1.60 1.48
N ARG A 53 3.74 1.43 1.92
CA ARG A 53 4.04 0.91 3.26
C ARG A 53 4.02 2.05 4.28
N TRP A 54 3.55 1.74 5.47
CA TRP A 54 3.48 2.67 6.59
C TRP A 54 4.29 2.11 7.76
N VAL A 55 5.06 2.97 8.40
CA VAL A 55 5.87 2.65 9.56
C VAL A 55 5.58 3.68 10.64
N SER A 56 5.11 3.22 11.82
CA SER A 56 4.82 4.10 12.96
C SER A 56 3.90 5.27 12.62
N GLY A 57 2.84 5.00 11.82
CA GLY A 57 1.87 6.02 11.42
C GLY A 57 2.33 6.95 10.31
N GLU A 58 3.55 6.81 9.82
CA GLU A 58 4.08 7.61 8.73
C GLU A 58 4.20 6.80 7.45
N PRO A 59 3.83 7.36 6.28
CA PRO A 59 4.00 6.66 5.02
C PRO A 59 5.48 6.53 4.66
N ASN A 60 5.84 5.38 4.11
CA ASN A 60 7.14 5.23 3.46
C ASN A 60 7.16 6.14 2.22
N SER A 61 8.31 6.74 1.94
CA SER A 61 8.47 7.61 0.78
C SER A 61 8.31 6.90 -0.56
N VAL A 62 8.39 5.56 -0.57
CA VAL A 62 8.30 4.76 -1.79
C VAL A 62 6.89 4.23 -1.97
N ILE A 63 6.28 4.56 -3.11
CA ILE A 63 4.99 4.01 -3.54
C ILE A 63 5.27 3.03 -4.65
N ASN A 64 4.75 1.82 -4.52
CA ASN A 64 4.92 0.76 -5.51
C ASN A 64 3.61 0.46 -6.22
N SER A 65 3.72 -0.07 -7.43
CA SER A 65 2.54 -0.58 -8.16
C SER A 65 2.26 -2.01 -7.75
N LEU A 66 0.99 -2.36 -7.69
CA LEU A 66 0.59 -3.75 -7.51
C LEU A 66 0.95 -4.55 -8.76
N VAL A 67 1.55 -5.72 -8.56
CA VAL A 67 1.83 -6.67 -9.62
C VAL A 67 0.55 -7.45 -9.96
N MET A 68 -0.24 -7.75 -8.92
CA MET A 68 -1.47 -8.51 -9.03
C MET A 68 -2.44 -8.09 -7.93
N ASN A 69 -3.70 -7.96 -8.28
CA ASN A 69 -4.78 -7.79 -7.31
C ASN A 69 -6.05 -8.39 -7.89
N ASP A 70 -6.24 -9.66 -7.64
CA ASP A 70 -7.42 -10.40 -8.10
C ASP A 70 -8.18 -10.99 -6.91
N GLU A 71 -9.12 -11.88 -7.16
CA GLU A 71 -9.93 -12.49 -6.11
C GLU A 71 -9.13 -13.40 -5.17
N LYS A 72 -7.99 -13.91 -5.61
CA LYS A 72 -7.19 -14.88 -4.88
C LYS A 72 -5.98 -14.28 -4.20
N ASN A 73 -5.31 -13.32 -4.85
CA ASN A 73 -4.03 -12.83 -4.39
C ASN A 73 -3.87 -11.32 -4.57
N ILE A 74 -3.07 -10.74 -3.68
CA ILE A 74 -2.48 -9.42 -3.87
C ILE A 74 -0.97 -9.63 -3.88
N ALA A 75 -0.29 -9.12 -4.91
CA ALA A 75 1.17 -9.22 -5.01
C ALA A 75 1.77 -7.88 -5.38
N TRP A 76 2.90 -7.57 -4.77
CA TRP A 76 3.64 -6.34 -5.07
C TRP A 76 5.12 -6.52 -4.80
N ASN A 77 5.92 -5.65 -5.38
CA ASN A 77 7.36 -5.59 -5.15
C ASN A 77 7.71 -4.23 -4.56
N GLU A 78 8.50 -4.21 -3.50
CA GLU A 78 9.14 -2.99 -3.02
C GLU A 78 10.51 -2.88 -3.70
N ILE A 79 10.62 -1.93 -4.61
CA ILE A 79 11.84 -1.74 -5.39
C ILE A 79 12.92 -1.12 -4.51
N GLY A 80 14.11 -1.72 -4.56
CA GLY A 80 15.24 -1.28 -3.77
C GLY A 80 16.34 -2.33 -3.78
N ASN A 81 17.33 -2.11 -2.95
CA ASN A 81 18.43 -3.08 -2.74
C ASN A 81 18.61 -3.25 -1.23
N PRO A 82 18.10 -4.33 -0.64
CA PRO A 82 17.41 -5.47 -1.29
C PRO A 82 16.00 -5.15 -1.78
N MET A 83 15.54 -5.91 -2.78
CA MET A 83 14.18 -5.81 -3.27
C MET A 83 13.25 -6.71 -2.45
N GLY A 84 12.10 -6.19 -2.06
CA GLY A 84 11.07 -6.96 -1.38
C GLY A 84 10.04 -7.50 -2.35
N ILE A 85 9.66 -8.76 -2.19
CA ILE A 85 8.59 -9.40 -2.94
C ILE A 85 7.55 -9.87 -1.96
N PHE A 86 6.30 -9.46 -2.14
CA PHE A 86 5.20 -9.76 -1.23
C PHE A 86 4.03 -10.37 -1.98
N VAL A 87 3.49 -11.44 -1.43
CA VAL A 87 2.29 -12.09 -1.96
C VAL A 87 1.35 -12.39 -0.79
N LEU A 88 0.14 -11.86 -0.87
CA LEU A 88 -0.94 -12.15 0.08
C LEU A 88 -1.92 -13.12 -0.54
N ASP A 89 -2.16 -14.25 0.14
CA ASP A 89 -3.24 -15.17 -0.19
C ASP A 89 -4.51 -14.67 0.51
N LYS A 90 -5.50 -14.24 -0.26
CA LYS A 90 -6.75 -13.68 0.29
C LYS A 90 -7.62 -14.71 1.02
N LYS A 91 -7.46 -15.98 0.69
CA LYS A 91 -8.23 -17.05 1.34
C LYS A 91 -7.73 -17.32 2.76
N THR A 92 -6.43 -17.42 2.93
CA THR A 92 -5.81 -17.74 4.22
C THR A 92 -5.40 -16.48 4.98
N MET A 93 -5.34 -15.33 4.31
CA MET A 93 -4.79 -14.06 4.84
C MET A 93 -3.36 -14.21 5.32
N ARG A 94 -2.59 -15.02 4.64
CA ARG A 94 -1.15 -15.17 4.87
C ARG A 94 -0.37 -14.48 3.77
N GLN A 95 0.59 -13.70 4.20
CA GLN A 95 1.51 -13.00 3.30
C GLN A 95 2.87 -13.67 3.35
N SER A 96 3.43 -13.99 2.20
CA SER A 96 4.84 -14.35 2.09
C SER A 96 5.64 -13.12 1.70
N GLY A 97 6.75 -12.90 2.42
CA GLY A 97 7.72 -11.87 2.13
C GLY A 97 9.05 -12.49 1.79
N THR A 98 9.74 -11.94 0.80
CA THR A 98 11.05 -12.38 0.37
C THR A 98 11.92 -11.16 0.09
N LEU A 99 13.14 -11.15 0.60
CA LEU A 99 14.15 -10.15 0.24
C LEU A 99 15.15 -10.75 -0.73
N LEU A 100 15.37 -10.07 -1.84
CA LEU A 100 16.35 -10.46 -2.85
C LEU A 100 17.49 -9.45 -2.92
N SER A 101 18.72 -9.98 -3.03
CA SER A 101 19.88 -9.15 -3.31
C SER A 101 19.90 -8.70 -4.76
N SER A 102 20.79 -7.75 -5.10
CA SER A 102 21.01 -7.32 -6.47
C SER A 102 21.46 -8.45 -7.42
N GLU A 103 21.95 -9.56 -6.86
CA GLU A 103 22.35 -10.75 -7.62
C GLU A 103 21.23 -11.81 -7.65
N ASN A 104 20.01 -11.46 -7.27
CA ASN A 104 18.85 -12.35 -7.22
C ASN A 104 19.00 -13.50 -6.22
N LYS A 105 19.80 -13.33 -5.18
CA LYS A 105 19.89 -14.29 -4.09
C LYS A 105 18.87 -13.96 -3.00
N ILE A 106 18.26 -15.00 -2.45
CA ILE A 106 17.32 -14.84 -1.35
C ILE A 106 18.10 -14.53 -0.08
N LEU A 107 17.86 -13.34 0.48
CA LEU A 107 18.49 -12.89 1.73
C LEU A 107 17.66 -13.27 2.93
N ASP A 108 16.34 -13.24 2.81
CA ASP A 108 15.43 -13.53 3.90
C ASP A 108 14.05 -13.91 3.36
N ARG A 109 13.32 -14.69 4.14
CA ARG A 109 11.94 -15.11 3.88
C ARG A 109 11.18 -15.14 5.19
N TRP A 110 9.92 -14.72 5.12
CA TRP A 110 9.01 -14.84 6.28
C TRP A 110 7.58 -15.02 5.82
N VAL A 111 6.73 -15.48 6.73
CA VAL A 111 5.30 -15.57 6.53
C VAL A 111 4.63 -14.76 7.62
N SER A 112 3.73 -13.88 7.23
CA SER A 112 2.96 -13.04 8.13
C SER A 112 1.49 -13.42 8.10
N LYS A 113 0.80 -13.15 9.19
CA LYS A 113 -0.66 -13.21 9.27
C LYS A 113 -1.20 -11.81 9.05
N CYS A 114 -2.16 -11.67 8.14
CA CYS A 114 -2.68 -10.36 7.78
C CYS A 114 -4.16 -10.22 8.13
N LYS A 115 -4.59 -8.99 8.27
CA LYS A 115 -6.01 -8.63 8.38
C LYS A 115 -6.23 -7.30 7.71
N TYR A 116 -7.45 -7.11 7.18
CA TYR A 116 -7.87 -5.80 6.72
C TYR A 116 -8.23 -4.92 7.91
N LEU A 117 -7.88 -3.65 7.80
CA LEU A 117 -8.26 -2.63 8.77
C LEU A 117 -9.23 -1.67 8.11
N ASP A 118 -10.15 -1.11 8.89
CA ASP A 118 -10.88 0.06 8.43
C ASP A 118 -10.02 1.34 8.60
N GLU A 119 -10.46 2.42 8.02
CA GLU A 119 -9.71 3.69 8.07
C GLU A 119 -9.46 4.15 9.50
N ASP A 120 -10.47 4.05 10.37
CA ASP A 120 -10.33 4.47 11.77
C ASP A 120 -9.30 3.64 12.52
N GLN A 121 -9.30 2.33 12.31
CA GLN A 121 -8.30 1.43 12.89
C GLN A 121 -6.90 1.77 12.40
N PHE A 122 -6.77 2.04 11.11
CA PHE A 122 -5.48 2.37 10.50
C PHE A 122 -4.92 3.68 11.04
N LEU A 123 -5.74 4.72 11.16
CA LEU A 123 -5.31 6.03 11.64
C LEU A 123 -4.92 6.05 13.13
N LYS A 124 -5.37 5.08 13.90
CA LYS A 124 -5.04 4.94 15.33
C LYS A 124 -3.78 4.13 15.59
N MET A 125 -3.15 3.61 14.55
CA MET A 125 -1.93 2.84 14.70
C MET A 125 -0.73 3.76 14.87
N GLU A 126 -0.09 3.68 15.97
CA GLU A 126 1.19 4.35 16.19
C GLU A 126 2.09 3.49 17.07
#